data_420db3c6a44f46310fec9d63b9385281
#
_entry.id   420db3c6a44f46310fec9d63b9385281
#
_cell.length_a   1.000
_cell.length_b   1.000
_cell.length_c   1.000
_cell.angle_alpha   90.00
_cell.angle_beta   90.00
_cell.angle_gamma   90.00
#
_symmetry.space_group_name_H-M   'P 1'
#
loop_
_entity.id
_entity.type
_entity.pdbx_description
1 polymer ?
#
loop_
_entity_poly.entity_id
_entity_poly.type
_entity_poly.pdbx_seq_one_letter_code
_entity_poly.pdbx_strand_id
1 'polypeptide(L)' 'MRFQVTMIDKEEKTFEETIVAGNMEEAKKIAKESNPEAKIVSANWVYK' A
#
# COMPACT_ATOMS: atom_id res chain seq x y z
N MET A 1 10.02 8.19 4.87
CA MET A 1 8.89 7.79 5.73
C MET A 1 8.37 6.44 5.29
N ARG A 2 7.88 5.67 6.24
CA ARG A 2 7.32 4.35 5.96
C ARG A 2 5.82 4.39 6.03
N PHE A 3 5.18 3.72 5.10
CA PHE A 3 3.74 3.60 5.08
C PHE A 3 3.36 2.14 4.95
N GLN A 4 2.35 1.74 5.68
CA GLN A 4 1.83 0.39 5.57
C GLN A 4 0.55 0.46 4.74
N VAL A 5 0.58 -0.17 3.58
CA VAL A 5 -0.54 -0.13 2.65
C VAL A 5 -1.22 -1.49 2.65
N THR A 6 -2.50 -1.49 2.98
CA THR A 6 -3.30 -2.70 2.99
C THR A 6 -4.03 -2.80 1.65
N MET A 7 -3.91 -3.94 1.02
CA MET A 7 -4.50 -4.16 -0.30
C MET A 7 -5.28 -5.47 -0.31
N ILE A 8 -6.18 -5.57 -1.28
CA ILE A 8 -6.95 -6.79 -1.48
C ILE A 8 -6.74 -7.24 -2.92
N ASP A 9 -6.45 -8.52 -3.11
CA ASP A 9 -6.19 -9.04 -4.46
C ASP A 9 -7.46 -9.55 -5.12
N LYS A 10 -7.32 -10.14 -6.33
CA LYS A 10 -8.45 -10.64 -7.07
C LYS A 10 -9.22 -11.74 -6.34
N GLU A 11 -8.53 -12.48 -5.50
CA GLU A 11 -9.12 -13.59 -4.77
C GLU A 11 -9.70 -13.13 -3.43
N GLU A 12 -9.80 -11.81 -3.25
CA GLU A 12 -10.33 -11.20 -2.04
C GLU A 12 -9.51 -11.51 -0.80
N LYS A 13 -8.22 -11.69 -1.00
CA LYS A 13 -7.29 -11.88 0.11
C LYS A 13 -6.61 -10.56 0.40
N THR A 14 -6.57 -10.19 1.66
CA THR A 14 -5.90 -8.96 2.05
C THR A 14 -4.44 -9.23 2.38
N PHE A 15 -3.62 -8.25 2.09
CA PHE A 15 -2.21 -8.32 2.44
C PHE A 15 -1.70 -6.90 2.64
N GLU A 16 -0.56 -6.78 3.30
CA GLU A 16 0.01 -5.49 3.60
C GLU A 16 1.43 -5.40 3.06
N GLU A 17 1.79 -4.20 2.62
CA GLU A 17 3.14 -3.92 2.18
C GLU A 17 3.64 -2.67 2.87
N THR A 18 4.91 -2.69 3.26
CA THR A 18 5.55 -1.52 3.80
C THR A 18 6.23 -0.78 2.66
N ILE A 19 5.86 0.47 2.46
CA ILE A 19 6.34 1.30 1.36
C ILE A 19 7.11 2.48 1.93
N VAL A 20 8.31 2.72 1.41
CA VAL A 20 9.06 3.91 1.78
C VAL A 20 8.78 4.98 0.74
N ALA A 21 8.20 6.09 1.18
CA ALA A 21 7.80 7.16 0.27
C ALA A 21 7.83 8.49 0.99
N GLY A 22 7.72 9.55 0.21
CA GLY A 22 7.74 10.89 0.77
C GLY A 22 6.40 11.34 1.36
N ASN A 23 5.31 10.76 0.87
CA ASN A 23 3.98 11.09 1.38
C ASN A 23 3.03 9.93 1.09
N MET A 24 1.81 10.06 1.61
CA MET A 24 0.81 9.00 1.50
C MET A 24 0.43 8.70 0.05
N GLU A 25 0.24 9.75 -0.73
CA GLU A 25 -0.15 9.56 -2.12
C GLU A 25 0.91 8.81 -2.91
N GLU A 26 2.17 9.13 -2.65
CA GLU A 26 3.27 8.44 -3.31
C GLU A 26 3.32 6.99 -2.89
N ALA A 27 3.09 6.73 -1.61
CA ALA A 27 3.07 5.36 -1.10
C ALA A 27 1.99 4.53 -1.80
N LYS A 28 0.81 5.10 -1.95
CA LYS A 28 -0.29 4.40 -2.63
C LYS A 28 0.04 4.16 -4.09
N LYS A 29 0.67 5.12 -4.73
CA LYS A 29 1.05 4.98 -6.13
C LYS A 29 2.05 3.85 -6.31
N ILE A 30 3.07 3.82 -5.46
CA ILE A 30 4.09 2.78 -5.51
C ILE A 30 3.46 1.41 -5.28
N ALA A 31 2.60 1.31 -4.28
CA ALA A 31 1.93 0.05 -3.97
C ALA A 31 1.09 -0.43 -5.15
N LYS A 32 0.38 0.49 -5.79
CA LYS A 32 -0.47 0.15 -6.93
C LYS A 32 0.36 -0.30 -8.12
N GLU A 33 1.49 0.36 -8.35
CA GLU A 33 2.36 -0.02 -9.46
C GLU A 33 2.98 -1.39 -9.26
N SER A 34 3.28 -1.73 -8.01
CA SER A 34 3.84 -3.04 -7.69
C SER A 34 2.78 -4.14 -7.71
N ASN A 35 1.51 -3.76 -7.53
CA ASN A 35 0.41 -4.71 -7.45
C ASN A 35 -0.75 -4.22 -8.30
N PRO A 36 -0.60 -4.22 -9.62
CA PRO A 36 -1.57 -3.57 -10.51
C PRO A 36 -2.98 -4.17 -10.45
N GLU A 37 -3.10 -5.41 -10.02
CA GLU A 37 -4.41 -6.05 -9.94
C GLU A 37 -5.05 -5.95 -8.56
N ALA A 38 -4.33 -5.44 -7.60
CA ALA A 38 -4.86 -5.30 -6.26
C ALA A 38 -5.51 -3.95 -6.08
N LYS A 39 -6.42 -3.87 -5.11
CA LYS A 39 -7.06 -2.62 -4.76
C LYS A 39 -6.56 -2.19 -3.40
N ILE A 40 -6.36 -0.89 -3.25
CA ILE A 40 -5.90 -0.35 -1.98
C ILE A 40 -7.10 -0.19 -1.05
N VAL A 41 -7.03 -0.83 0.11
CA VAL A 41 -8.08 -0.76 1.12
C VAL A 41 -7.80 0.39 2.08
N SER A 42 -6.56 0.49 2.54
CA SER A 42 -6.18 1.54 3.45
C SER A 42 -4.68 1.73 3.42
N ALA A 43 -4.23 2.85 3.96
CA ALA A 43 -2.82 3.12 4.07
C ALA A 43 -2.59 3.90 5.35
N ASN A 44 -1.55 3.54 6.08
CA ASN A 44 -1.23 4.16 7.36
C ASN A 44 0.23 4.54 7.41
N TRP A 45 0.49 5.65 8.06
CA TRP A 45 1.85 6.08 8.32
C TRP A 45 2.43 5.24 9.44
N VAL A 46 3.58 4.66 9.20
CA VAL A 46 4.26 3.89 10.23
C VAL A 46 5.31 4.79 10.87
N TYR A 47 5.07 5.11 12.10
CA TYR A 47 5.95 5.99 12.83
C TYR A 47 7.14 5.20 13.38
N LYS A 48 8.28 5.38 12.71
CA LYS A 48 9.50 4.78 13.25
C LYS A 48 10.64 4.89 12.25
#